data_28193812519d877269004d328706fe95
#
_entry.id   28193812519d877269004d328706fe95
#
_cell.length_a   1.000
_cell.length_b   1.000
_cell.length_c   1.000
_cell.angle_alpha   90.00
_cell.angle_beta   90.00
_cell.angle_gamma   90.00
#
_symmetry.space_group_name_H-M   'P 1'
#
loop_
_entity.id
_entity.type
_entity.pdbx_description
1 polymer ?
#
loop_
_entity_poly.entity_id
_entity_poly.type
_entity_poly.pdbx_seq_one_letter_code
_entity_poly.pdbx_strand_id
1 'polypeptide(L)'
;HIDAPIHFVENKRYLEDIDLKELVLPLIVLDFSTEVANNNDFIVTRAHIEAWEKEHGTIEPGTFVALRTDWSKRWPNIEKFENKDANGQQHAPGWGLDALKYLI
;
A
#
# COMPACT_ATOMS: atom_id res chain seq x y z
N HIS A 1 -9.10 7.45 -4.82
CA HIS A 1 -8.64 8.84 -4.71
C HIS A 1 -7.14 8.91 -4.44
N ILE A 2 -6.60 10.12 -4.41
CA ILE A 2 -5.23 10.42 -4.02
C ILE A 2 -5.26 11.51 -2.96
N ASP A 3 -4.42 11.38 -1.94
CA ASP A 3 -4.23 12.41 -0.92
C ASP A 3 -2.91 13.14 -1.16
N ALA A 4 -2.98 14.47 -1.20
CA ALA A 4 -1.78 15.29 -1.31
C ALA A 4 -0.94 15.22 -0.01
N PRO A 5 0.39 15.40 -0.08
CA PRO A 5 1.25 15.37 1.12
C PRO A 5 0.81 16.32 2.24
N ILE A 6 0.22 17.48 1.90
CA ILE A 6 -0.31 18.43 2.88
C ILE A 6 -1.45 17.86 3.73
N HIS A 7 -2.16 16.86 3.23
CA HIS A 7 -3.25 16.23 3.97
C HIS A 7 -2.77 15.63 5.32
N PHE A 8 -1.54 15.14 5.36
CA PHE A 8 -0.96 14.49 6.54
C PHE A 8 0.13 15.32 7.23
N VAL A 9 0.80 16.23 6.49
CA VAL A 9 1.98 16.93 6.99
C VAL A 9 1.93 18.41 6.61
N GLU A 10 1.97 19.28 7.60
CA GLU A 10 1.96 20.73 7.40
C GLU A 10 3.10 21.21 6.48
N ASN A 11 2.83 22.26 5.72
CA ASN A 11 3.78 22.91 4.81
C ASN A 11 4.33 21.99 3.70
N LYS A 12 3.57 20.96 3.35
CA LYS A 12 3.86 20.09 2.19
C LYS A 12 3.02 20.48 0.99
N ARG A 13 3.31 19.85 -0.15
CA ARG A 13 2.64 20.16 -1.43
C ARG A 13 1.14 19.87 -1.38
N TYR A 14 0.36 20.76 -1.97
CA TYR A 14 -1.04 20.54 -2.32
C TYR A 14 -1.15 19.67 -3.57
N LEU A 15 -2.37 19.25 -3.92
CA LEU A 15 -2.58 18.42 -5.11
C LEU A 15 -2.20 19.16 -6.41
N GLU A 16 -2.52 20.45 -6.48
CA GLU A 16 -2.17 21.29 -7.61
C GLU A 16 -0.66 21.53 -7.81
N ASP A 17 0.14 21.29 -6.78
CA ASP A 17 1.61 21.38 -6.83
C ASP A 17 2.27 20.12 -7.38
N ILE A 18 1.49 19.04 -7.60
CA ILE A 18 2.00 17.77 -8.11
C ILE A 18 1.91 17.79 -9.64
N ASP A 19 3.05 17.70 -10.31
CA ASP A 19 3.06 17.59 -11.78
C ASP A 19 2.38 16.28 -12.20
N LEU A 20 1.51 16.36 -13.20
CA LEU A 20 0.81 15.18 -13.74
C LEU A 20 1.79 14.08 -14.19
N LYS A 21 2.99 14.45 -14.65
CA LYS A 21 4.05 13.49 -15.01
C LYS A 21 4.54 12.63 -13.84
N GLU A 22 4.43 13.14 -12.60
CA GLU A 22 4.76 12.38 -11.39
C GLU A 22 3.72 11.26 -11.11
N LEU A 23 2.55 11.32 -11.74
CA LEU A 23 1.44 10.38 -11.54
C LEU A 23 1.32 9.34 -12.66
N VAL A 24 2.13 9.45 -13.73
CA VAL A 24 2.14 8.51 -14.86
C VAL A 24 3.48 7.77 -14.86
N LEU A 25 3.50 6.63 -14.21
CA LEU A 25 4.72 5.87 -13.92
C LEU A 25 4.57 4.41 -14.36
N PRO A 26 5.67 3.70 -14.66
CA PRO A 26 5.65 2.24 -14.74
C PRO A 26 5.05 1.63 -13.49
N LEU A 27 4.24 0.59 -13.65
CA LEU A 27 3.53 -0.07 -12.54
C LEU A 27 4.16 -1.42 -12.21
N ILE A 28 4.43 -1.64 -10.92
CA ILE A 28 4.68 -2.95 -10.34
C ILE A 28 3.59 -3.25 -9.32
N VAL A 29 3.10 -4.49 -9.32
CA VAL A 29 2.11 -4.97 -8.36
C VAL A 29 2.73 -6.05 -7.48
N LEU A 30 2.82 -5.79 -6.19
CA LEU A 30 3.19 -6.77 -5.18
C LEU A 30 1.90 -7.47 -4.72
N ASP A 31 1.74 -8.74 -5.09
CA ASP A 31 0.54 -9.52 -4.75
C ASP A 31 0.77 -10.32 -3.48
N PHE A 32 0.14 -9.88 -2.40
CA PHE A 32 0.10 -10.55 -1.10
C PHE A 32 -1.31 -10.98 -0.70
N SER A 33 -2.18 -11.19 -1.70
CA SER A 33 -3.59 -11.55 -1.44
C SER A 33 -3.73 -12.87 -0.69
N THR A 34 -2.84 -13.84 -0.91
CA THR A 34 -2.82 -15.13 -0.19
C THR A 34 -2.43 -14.94 1.27
N GLU A 35 -1.38 -14.16 1.54
CA GLU A 35 -0.90 -13.87 2.89
C GLU A 35 -1.97 -13.12 3.69
N VAL A 36 -2.63 -12.14 3.07
CA VAL A 36 -3.73 -11.37 3.67
C VAL A 36 -4.94 -12.26 3.95
N ALA A 37 -5.27 -13.21 3.07
CA ALA A 37 -6.36 -14.16 3.31
C ALA A 37 -6.11 -15.03 4.56
N ASN A 38 -4.86 -15.32 4.88
CA ASN A 38 -4.46 -16.09 6.07
C ASN A 38 -4.24 -15.21 7.31
N ASN A 39 -3.97 -13.93 7.14
CA ASN A 39 -3.75 -12.98 8.22
C ASN A 39 -4.21 -11.58 7.81
N ASN A 40 -5.37 -11.15 8.32
CA ASN A 40 -5.96 -9.84 7.98
C ASN A 40 -5.12 -8.64 8.45
N ASP A 41 -4.24 -8.83 9.43
CA ASP A 41 -3.29 -7.82 9.93
C ASP A 41 -1.92 -7.92 9.25
N PHE A 42 -1.86 -8.55 8.07
CA PHE A 42 -0.61 -8.71 7.33
C PHE A 42 0.03 -7.37 7.00
N ILE A 43 1.29 -7.23 7.37
CA ILE A 43 2.10 -6.03 7.12
C ILE A 43 3.23 -6.39 6.18
N VAL A 44 3.32 -5.67 5.07
CA VAL A 44 4.43 -5.81 4.12
C VAL A 44 5.69 -5.22 4.73
N THR A 45 6.72 -6.04 4.87
CA THR A 45 8.03 -5.64 5.39
C THR A 45 9.03 -5.43 4.27
N ARG A 46 10.17 -4.81 4.58
CA ARG A 46 11.31 -4.73 3.68
C ARG A 46 11.73 -6.11 3.15
N ALA A 47 11.77 -7.12 4.01
CA ALA A 47 12.16 -8.47 3.62
C ALA A 47 11.26 -9.07 2.54
N HIS A 48 9.95 -8.76 2.58
CA HIS A 48 9.00 -9.18 1.53
C HIS A 48 9.35 -8.55 0.18
N ILE A 49 9.73 -7.27 0.16
CA ILE A 49 10.11 -6.56 -1.07
C ILE A 49 11.41 -7.13 -1.62
N GLU A 50 12.43 -7.30 -0.77
CA GLU A 50 13.71 -7.89 -1.16
C GLU A 50 13.57 -9.32 -1.72
N ALA A 51 12.67 -10.13 -1.15
CA ALA A 51 12.34 -11.46 -1.67
C ALA A 51 11.69 -11.38 -3.06
N TRP A 52 10.76 -10.45 -3.26
CA TRP A 52 10.13 -10.21 -4.56
C TRP A 52 11.17 -9.77 -5.61
N GLU A 53 12.07 -8.85 -5.25
CA GLU A 53 13.14 -8.37 -6.15
C GLU A 53 14.10 -9.47 -6.58
N LYS A 54 14.37 -10.46 -5.73
CA LYS A 54 15.21 -11.63 -6.09
C LYS A 54 14.61 -12.46 -7.21
N GLU A 55 13.28 -12.51 -7.30
CA GLU A 55 12.58 -13.29 -8.32
C GLU A 55 12.29 -12.50 -9.59
N HIS A 56 12.03 -11.19 -9.46
CA HIS A 56 11.49 -10.36 -10.54
C HIS A 56 12.45 -9.25 -11.01
N GLY A 57 13.52 -9.02 -10.28
CA GLY A 57 14.47 -7.92 -10.52
C GLY A 57 14.22 -6.71 -9.63
N THR A 58 15.23 -5.85 -9.55
CA THR A 58 15.22 -4.63 -8.73
C THR A 58 14.12 -3.66 -9.16
N ILE A 59 13.44 -3.09 -8.19
CA ILE A 59 12.45 -2.03 -8.43
C ILE A 59 13.20 -0.72 -8.73
N GLU A 60 13.05 -0.23 -9.95
CA GLU A 60 13.73 0.99 -10.40
C GLU A 60 13.09 2.26 -9.82
N PRO A 61 13.90 3.31 -9.55
CA PRO A 61 13.36 4.62 -9.19
C PRO A 61 12.34 5.13 -10.21
N GLY A 62 11.29 5.84 -9.75
CA GLY A 62 10.23 6.33 -10.62
C GLY A 62 9.21 5.26 -11.00
N THR A 63 9.12 4.19 -10.22
CA THR A 63 8.10 3.14 -10.38
C THR A 63 6.96 3.36 -9.39
N PHE A 64 5.71 3.21 -9.87
CA PHE A 64 4.55 3.12 -8.98
C PHE A 64 4.43 1.68 -8.46
N VAL A 65 4.57 1.52 -7.15
CA VAL A 65 4.48 0.20 -6.49
C VAL A 65 3.12 0.07 -5.83
N ALA A 66 2.29 -0.81 -6.38
CA ALA A 66 0.95 -1.11 -5.84
C ALA A 66 0.97 -2.39 -5.01
N LEU A 67 0.23 -2.37 -3.91
CA LEU A 67 0.00 -3.53 -3.05
C LEU A 67 -1.36 -4.15 -3.37
N ARG A 68 -1.38 -5.40 -3.82
CA ARG A 68 -2.61 -6.17 -4.00
C ARG A 68 -2.87 -7.02 -2.76
N THR A 69 -4.02 -6.80 -2.15
CA THR A 69 -4.49 -7.52 -0.95
C THR A 69 -5.80 -8.26 -1.16
N ASP A 70 -6.48 -8.01 -2.28
CA ASP A 70 -7.87 -8.42 -2.55
C ASP A 70 -8.88 -7.88 -1.51
N TRP A 71 -8.51 -6.91 -0.68
CA TRP A 71 -9.40 -6.31 0.32
C TRP A 71 -10.64 -5.69 -0.29
N SER A 72 -10.51 -5.13 -1.49
CA SER A 72 -11.60 -4.55 -2.27
C SER A 72 -12.75 -5.52 -2.57
N LYS A 73 -12.47 -6.83 -2.62
CA LYS A 73 -13.48 -7.87 -2.84
C LYS A 73 -14.48 -8.02 -1.68
N ARG A 74 -14.17 -7.42 -0.53
CA ARG A 74 -15.08 -7.39 0.64
C ARG A 74 -16.24 -6.41 0.43
N TRP A 75 -16.06 -5.41 -0.43
CA TRP A 75 -17.12 -4.48 -0.82
C TRP A 75 -18.23 -5.19 -1.62
N PRO A 76 -19.54 -4.87 -1.44
CA PRO A 76 -20.06 -3.77 -0.62
C PRO A 76 -20.44 -4.15 0.82
N ASN A 77 -19.96 -5.25 1.36
CA ASN A 77 -20.24 -5.62 2.74
C ASN A 77 -19.38 -4.74 3.68
N ILE A 78 -20.00 -3.72 4.28
CA ILE A 78 -19.32 -2.73 5.11
C ILE A 78 -18.66 -3.39 6.33
N GLU A 79 -19.32 -4.31 7.00
CA GLU A 79 -18.78 -5.00 8.19
C GLU A 79 -17.52 -5.80 7.86
N LYS A 80 -17.52 -6.51 6.73
CA LYS A 80 -16.35 -7.25 6.26
C LYS A 80 -15.24 -6.32 5.80
N PHE A 81 -15.60 -5.18 5.18
CA PHE A 81 -14.63 -4.21 4.67
C PHE A 81 -13.94 -3.47 5.83
N GLU A 82 -14.70 -3.01 6.82
CA GLU A 82 -14.15 -2.39 8.03
C GLU A 82 -13.42 -3.39 8.94
N ASN A 83 -13.91 -4.63 9.02
CA ASN A 83 -13.33 -5.73 9.77
C ASN A 83 -12.93 -5.34 11.21
N LYS A 84 -13.87 -4.70 11.92
CA LYS A 84 -13.67 -4.28 13.32
C LYS A 84 -13.86 -5.43 14.28
N ASP A 85 -13.04 -5.48 15.32
CA ASP A 85 -13.21 -6.40 16.45
C ASP A 85 -14.29 -5.90 17.45
N ALA A 86 -14.49 -6.65 18.54
CA ALA A 86 -15.46 -6.32 19.58
C ALA A 86 -15.16 -4.97 20.30
N ASN A 87 -13.92 -4.48 20.22
CA ASN A 87 -13.50 -3.20 20.79
C ASN A 87 -13.58 -2.05 19.77
N GLY A 88 -14.04 -2.33 18.54
CA GLY A 88 -14.13 -1.34 17.47
C GLY A 88 -12.81 -1.06 16.76
N GLN A 89 -11.76 -1.82 17.04
CA GLN A 89 -10.48 -1.69 16.35
C GLN A 89 -10.54 -2.38 15.00
N GLN A 90 -10.12 -1.66 13.95
CA GLN A 90 -10.06 -2.19 12.60
C GLN A 90 -8.81 -3.05 12.39
N HIS A 91 -9.00 -4.21 11.73
CA HIS A 91 -7.95 -5.12 11.32
C HIS A 91 -7.89 -5.16 9.81
N ALA A 92 -6.83 -4.59 9.22
CA ALA A 92 -6.64 -4.50 7.78
C ALA A 92 -5.16 -4.60 7.43
N PRO A 93 -4.82 -5.12 6.23
CA PRO A 93 -3.44 -5.22 5.77
C PRO A 93 -2.87 -3.84 5.42
N GLY A 94 -1.54 -3.73 5.41
CA GLY A 94 -0.89 -2.49 5.05
C GLY A 94 0.60 -2.59 4.84
N TRP A 95 1.23 -1.44 4.63
CA TRP A 95 2.66 -1.30 4.51
C TRP A 95 3.32 -1.15 5.88
N GLY A 96 4.43 -1.86 6.08
CA GLY A 96 5.32 -1.61 7.20
C GLY A 96 6.19 -0.37 6.98
N LEU A 97 6.58 0.29 8.06
CA LEU A 97 7.42 1.49 7.98
C LEU A 97 8.79 1.20 7.34
N ASP A 98 9.37 0.03 7.62
CA ASP A 98 10.63 -0.43 7.03
C ASP A 98 10.51 -0.64 5.51
N ALA A 99 9.38 -1.18 5.05
CA ALA A 99 9.07 -1.33 3.63
C ALA A 99 8.97 0.03 2.93
N LEU A 100 8.23 0.98 3.52
CA LEU A 100 8.10 2.33 2.97
C LEU A 100 9.44 3.06 2.91
N LYS A 101 10.26 2.95 3.94
CA LYS A 101 11.61 3.54 3.95
C LYS A 101 12.54 2.92 2.91
N TYR A 102 12.33 1.66 2.58
CA TYR A 102 13.10 0.98 1.55
C TYR A 102 12.73 1.42 0.14
N LEU A 103 11.42 1.69 -0.09
CA LEU A 103 10.89 2.09 -1.40
C LEU A 103 11.13 3.58 -1.73
N ILE A 104 11.38 4.43 -0.73
CA ILE A 104 11.67 5.85 -0.91
C ILE A 104 13.14 6.06 -1.24
#